data_590afceeaa2b107f353d4d1a67c12ebc
#
_entry.id   590afceeaa2b107f353d4d1a67c12ebc
#
_cell.length_a   1.000
_cell.length_b   1.000
_cell.length_c   1.000
_cell.angle_alpha   90.00
_cell.angle_beta   90.00
_cell.angle_gamma   90.00
#
_symmetry.space_group_name_H-M   'P 1'
#
loop_
_entity.id
_entity.type
_entity.pdbx_description
1 polymer ?
#
loop_
_entity_poly.entity_id
_entity_poly.type
_entity_poly.pdbx_seq_one_letter_code
_entity_poly.pdbx_strand_id
1 'polypeptide(L)'
;MTRRAKRDALTFALFTFPNFLLLTVFVFWPIFYSLFLSFFKWDMIAPKKRFIGLENYRVMFTDPVFWLVTKNTLILSVWVVVLKLVISLGLALVMNRDLKGRSFYQAIIFSPTFTTSVAVAMVWRWILEPDYGLLRVFMRPFGIAPINWIESTTHSLPAVIIVLIWVGIGYDMVIFLAGLKNIPPELYDAGLVDGVNPLQEFIHITFPLLSPTTFFLTITGFISALKSFDIISILTGGGPLNTSNVLVHFLYENAFRWFKTGYASALALLLFVVIMTITLIQNRLSKRWVHY
;
A
#
# COMPACT_ATOMS: atom_id res chain seq x y z
N MET A 1 -41.87 -18.40 15.07
CA MET A 1 -40.60 -19.06 14.77
C MET A 1 -40.65 -20.51 15.18
N THR A 2 -40.41 -21.44 14.29
CA THR A 2 -40.39 -22.89 14.55
C THR A 2 -39.22 -23.26 15.48
N ARG A 3 -39.34 -24.36 16.25
CA ARG A 3 -38.24 -24.86 17.13
C ARG A 3 -36.91 -25.04 16.36
N ARG A 4 -36.99 -25.40 15.07
CA ARG A 4 -35.84 -25.58 14.18
C ARG A 4 -35.16 -24.21 13.88
N ALA A 5 -35.94 -23.18 13.55
CA ALA A 5 -35.41 -21.85 13.33
C ALA A 5 -34.70 -21.22 14.55
N LYS A 6 -35.24 -21.50 15.79
CA LYS A 6 -34.57 -21.05 17.02
C LYS A 6 -33.25 -21.78 17.27
N ARG A 7 -33.19 -23.09 16.98
CA ARG A 7 -31.95 -23.88 17.12
C ARG A 7 -30.89 -23.43 16.10
N ASP A 8 -31.29 -23.20 14.85
CA ASP A 8 -30.40 -22.75 13.80
C ASP A 8 -29.87 -21.33 14.10
N ALA A 9 -30.72 -20.44 14.60
CA ALA A 9 -30.30 -19.10 15.06
C ALA A 9 -29.34 -19.16 16.25
N LEU A 10 -29.59 -20.06 17.23
CA LEU A 10 -28.67 -20.25 18.36
C LEU A 10 -27.32 -20.81 17.91
N THR A 11 -27.33 -21.80 17.03
CA THR A 11 -26.12 -22.40 16.47
C THR A 11 -25.32 -21.32 15.69
N PHE A 12 -25.98 -20.54 14.85
CA PHE A 12 -25.37 -19.41 14.15
C PHE A 12 -24.74 -18.40 15.12
N ALA A 13 -25.50 -17.98 16.14
CA ALA A 13 -25.02 -17.05 17.15
C ALA A 13 -23.80 -17.59 17.91
N LEU A 14 -23.80 -18.86 18.32
CA LEU A 14 -22.67 -19.49 19.02
C LEU A 14 -21.41 -19.55 18.19
N PHE A 15 -21.51 -19.87 16.88
CA PHE A 15 -20.35 -19.92 15.99
C PHE A 15 -19.84 -18.54 15.58
N THR A 16 -20.72 -17.55 15.45
CA THR A 16 -20.32 -16.19 15.05
C THR A 16 -19.94 -15.30 16.22
N PHE A 17 -20.46 -15.53 17.41
CA PHE A 17 -20.22 -14.71 18.61
C PHE A 17 -18.73 -14.52 18.95
N PRO A 18 -17.87 -15.56 18.99
CA PRO A 18 -16.44 -15.38 19.28
C PRO A 18 -15.76 -14.43 18.28
N ASN A 19 -16.08 -14.57 16.99
CA ASN A 19 -15.52 -13.70 15.96
C ASN A 19 -16.01 -12.24 16.10
N PHE A 20 -17.32 -12.04 16.32
CA PHE A 20 -17.88 -10.70 16.57
C PHE A 20 -17.31 -10.07 17.84
N LEU A 21 -17.10 -10.86 18.90
CA LEU A 21 -16.50 -10.38 20.14
C LEU A 21 -15.07 -9.88 19.88
N LEU A 22 -14.25 -10.68 19.20
CA LEU A 22 -12.87 -10.30 18.85
C LEU A 22 -12.84 -9.06 17.96
N LEU A 23 -13.68 -8.98 16.94
CA LEU A 23 -13.79 -7.79 16.09
C LEU A 23 -14.22 -6.56 16.90
N THR A 24 -15.17 -6.70 17.81
CA THR A 24 -15.65 -5.60 18.65
C THR A 24 -14.55 -5.08 19.56
N VAL A 25 -13.85 -5.97 20.26
CA VAL A 25 -12.83 -5.59 21.24
C VAL A 25 -11.53 -5.08 20.58
N PHE A 26 -11.07 -5.73 19.50
CA PHE A 26 -9.75 -5.44 18.94
C PHE A 26 -9.78 -4.56 17.69
N VAL A 27 -10.94 -4.37 17.07
CA VAL A 27 -11.07 -3.51 15.89
C VAL A 27 -11.98 -2.32 16.16
N PHE A 28 -13.24 -2.56 16.50
CA PHE A 28 -14.21 -1.46 16.68
C PHE A 28 -13.92 -0.61 17.90
N TRP A 29 -13.62 -1.21 19.05
CA TRP A 29 -13.32 -0.46 20.28
C TRP A 29 -12.13 0.50 20.11
N PRO A 30 -10.94 0.12 19.57
CA PRO A 30 -9.84 1.06 19.34
C PRO A 30 -10.20 2.18 18.38
N ILE A 31 -11.02 1.92 17.34
CA ILE A 31 -11.47 2.96 16.40
C ILE A 31 -12.34 3.99 17.14
N PHE A 32 -13.34 3.55 17.89
CA PHE A 32 -14.20 4.45 18.67
C PHE A 32 -13.42 5.19 19.76
N TYR A 33 -12.47 4.50 20.40
CA TYR A 33 -11.62 5.13 21.39
C TYR A 33 -10.67 6.18 20.78
N SER A 34 -10.12 5.93 19.60
CA SER A 34 -9.36 6.93 18.85
C SER A 34 -10.24 8.12 18.43
N LEU A 35 -11.48 7.86 18.02
CA LEU A 35 -12.45 8.92 17.75
C LEU A 35 -12.69 9.77 19.00
N PHE A 36 -12.92 9.15 20.16
CA PHE A 36 -13.07 9.86 21.42
C PHE A 36 -11.83 10.68 21.76
N LEU A 37 -10.61 10.11 21.67
CA LEU A 37 -9.36 10.80 21.98
C LEU A 37 -9.07 11.98 21.06
N SER A 38 -9.55 11.96 19.82
CA SER A 38 -9.33 13.05 18.87
C SER A 38 -9.91 14.41 19.32
N PHE A 39 -10.89 14.40 20.24
CA PHE A 39 -11.48 15.59 20.84
C PHE A 39 -10.78 16.06 22.11
N PHE A 40 -9.72 15.34 22.54
CA PHE A 40 -9.00 15.66 23.76
C PHE A 40 -7.55 16.02 23.49
N LYS A 41 -6.99 16.90 24.34
CA LYS A 41 -5.54 17.06 24.47
C LYS A 41 -5.07 16.07 25.54
N TRP A 42 -4.21 15.14 25.13
CA TRP A 42 -3.66 14.11 25.99
C TRP A 42 -2.32 13.60 25.47
N ASP A 43 -1.42 13.32 26.40
CA ASP A 43 -0.02 12.92 26.14
C ASP A 43 0.28 11.46 26.54
N MET A 44 -0.73 10.64 26.81
CA MET A 44 -0.66 9.27 27.36
C MET A 44 -0.11 9.18 28.81
N ILE A 45 0.48 10.23 29.37
CA ILE A 45 1.16 10.23 30.67
C ILE A 45 0.26 10.89 31.71
N ALA A 46 -0.35 12.03 31.38
CA ALA A 46 -1.22 12.75 32.30
C ALA A 46 -2.45 11.96 32.69
N PRO A 47 -2.79 11.90 33.98
CA PRO A 47 -3.97 11.16 34.46
C PRO A 47 -5.29 11.77 33.97
N LYS A 48 -5.31 13.05 33.65
CA LYS A 48 -6.51 13.78 33.17
C LYS A 48 -6.40 14.13 31.70
N LYS A 49 -7.42 13.78 30.93
CA LYS A 49 -7.60 14.20 29.54
C LYS A 49 -8.35 15.54 29.53
N ARG A 50 -7.84 16.54 28.83
CA ARG A 50 -8.52 17.83 28.69
C ARG A 50 -9.34 17.84 27.41
N PHE A 51 -10.65 18.01 27.53
CA PHE A 51 -11.52 18.17 26.35
C PHE A 51 -11.24 19.52 25.66
N ILE A 52 -10.99 19.50 24.36
CA ILE A 52 -10.67 20.65 23.52
C ILE A 52 -11.55 20.74 22.25
N GLY A 53 -12.58 19.89 22.13
CA GLY A 53 -13.46 19.88 20.97
C GLY A 53 -12.70 19.60 19.67
N LEU A 54 -12.88 20.44 18.66
CA LEU A 54 -12.29 20.28 17.32
C LEU A 54 -10.90 20.94 17.16
N GLU A 55 -10.26 21.37 18.22
CA GLU A 55 -8.98 22.09 18.14
C GLU A 55 -7.86 21.23 17.51
N ASN A 56 -7.81 19.91 17.74
CA ASN A 56 -6.85 19.03 17.08
C ASN A 56 -7.00 19.09 15.55
N TYR A 57 -8.22 19.13 15.04
CA TYR A 57 -8.50 19.23 13.61
C TYR A 57 -8.17 20.60 13.06
N ARG A 58 -8.45 21.67 13.82
CA ARG A 58 -8.07 23.03 13.43
C ARG A 58 -6.55 23.16 13.30
N VAL A 59 -5.79 22.71 14.30
CA VAL A 59 -4.33 22.69 14.27
C VAL A 59 -3.83 21.87 13.09
N MET A 60 -4.40 20.69 12.86
CA MET A 60 -4.02 19.81 11.74
C MET A 60 -4.15 20.53 10.39
N PHE A 61 -5.28 21.16 10.11
CA PHE A 61 -5.51 21.82 8.81
C PHE A 61 -4.76 23.15 8.65
N THR A 62 -4.26 23.75 9.73
CA THR A 62 -3.43 24.96 9.69
C THR A 62 -1.92 24.67 9.69
N ASP A 63 -1.51 23.41 9.93
CA ASP A 63 -0.11 23.00 9.96
C ASP A 63 0.44 22.80 8.53
N PRO A 64 1.46 23.58 8.09
CA PRO A 64 2.10 23.37 6.79
C PRO A 64 2.72 21.98 6.64
N VAL A 65 3.23 21.39 7.73
CA VAL A 65 3.83 20.04 7.70
C VAL A 65 2.78 18.98 7.39
N PHE A 66 1.57 19.14 7.92
CA PHE A 66 0.45 18.24 7.59
C PHE A 66 0.17 18.22 6.08
N TRP A 67 0.14 19.37 5.43
CA TRP A 67 -0.10 19.45 3.99
C TRP A 67 1.05 18.87 3.17
N LEU A 68 2.28 19.08 3.62
CA LEU A 68 3.47 18.49 2.99
C LEU A 68 3.41 16.95 3.04
N VAL A 69 3.19 16.36 4.23
CA VAL A 69 3.12 14.91 4.39
C VAL A 69 1.90 14.30 3.69
N THR A 70 0.79 15.03 3.61
CA THR A 70 -0.39 14.62 2.85
C THR A 70 -0.08 14.56 1.35
N LYS A 71 0.57 15.59 0.81
CA LYS A 71 1.05 15.62 -0.58
C LYS A 71 2.00 14.46 -0.87
N ASN A 72 2.98 14.24 -0.01
CA ASN A 72 3.94 13.13 -0.15
C ASN A 72 3.23 11.77 -0.14
N THR A 73 2.24 11.60 0.74
CA THR A 73 1.43 10.38 0.84
C THR A 73 0.68 10.10 -0.46
N LEU A 74 0.08 11.12 -1.06
CA LEU A 74 -0.63 10.99 -2.33
C LEU A 74 0.33 10.68 -3.49
N ILE A 75 1.45 11.41 -3.58
CA ILE A 75 2.48 11.17 -4.60
C ILE A 75 3.01 9.74 -4.49
N LEU A 76 3.43 9.33 -3.29
CA LEU A 76 3.93 7.99 -3.03
C LEU A 76 2.89 6.93 -3.43
N SER A 77 1.64 7.07 -2.96
CA SER A 77 0.60 6.08 -3.21
C SER A 77 0.29 5.93 -4.69
N VAL A 78 0.17 7.03 -5.43
CA VAL A 78 -0.12 6.99 -6.87
C VAL A 78 1.03 6.35 -7.63
N TRP A 79 2.28 6.81 -7.42
CA TRP A 79 3.42 6.29 -8.15
C TRP A 79 3.72 4.83 -7.83
N VAL A 80 3.66 4.45 -6.55
CA VAL A 80 3.86 3.05 -6.14
C VAL A 80 2.82 2.16 -6.80
N VAL A 81 1.53 2.52 -6.74
CA VAL A 81 0.47 1.67 -7.31
C VAL A 81 0.58 1.58 -8.82
N VAL A 82 0.68 2.73 -9.52
CA VAL A 82 0.70 2.74 -10.99
C VAL A 82 1.92 2.00 -11.52
N LEU A 83 3.14 2.33 -11.06
CA LEU A 83 4.35 1.71 -11.56
C LEU A 83 4.42 0.23 -11.19
N LYS A 84 4.00 -0.12 -9.98
CA LYS A 84 3.96 -1.53 -9.54
C LYS A 84 3.02 -2.35 -10.41
N LEU A 85 1.81 -1.88 -10.70
CA LEU A 85 0.86 -2.57 -11.58
C LEU A 85 1.40 -2.74 -13.00
N VAL A 86 1.97 -1.67 -13.59
CA VAL A 86 2.51 -1.71 -14.95
C VAL A 86 3.68 -2.70 -15.05
N ILE A 87 4.63 -2.62 -14.12
CA ILE A 87 5.81 -3.51 -14.11
C ILE A 87 5.38 -4.95 -13.86
N SER A 88 4.50 -5.19 -12.88
CA SER A 88 4.03 -6.53 -12.53
C SER A 88 3.22 -7.18 -13.65
N LEU A 89 2.37 -6.40 -14.34
CA LEU A 89 1.65 -6.90 -15.52
C LEU A 89 2.62 -7.25 -16.65
N GLY A 90 3.60 -6.39 -16.94
CA GLY A 90 4.64 -6.68 -17.94
C GLY A 90 5.41 -7.96 -17.61
N LEU A 91 5.82 -8.13 -16.36
CA LEU A 91 6.48 -9.35 -15.88
C LEU A 91 5.56 -10.58 -15.99
N ALA A 92 4.28 -10.45 -15.64
CA ALA A 92 3.31 -11.55 -15.73
C ALA A 92 3.10 -11.98 -17.18
N LEU A 93 3.01 -11.04 -18.13
CA LEU A 93 2.90 -11.35 -19.57
C LEU A 93 4.13 -12.09 -20.09
N VAL A 94 5.34 -11.69 -19.68
CA VAL A 94 6.58 -12.41 -20.02
C VAL A 94 6.59 -13.79 -19.37
N MET A 95 6.24 -13.87 -18.09
CA MET A 95 6.20 -15.14 -17.36
C MET A 95 5.02 -16.05 -17.78
N ASN A 96 4.06 -15.57 -18.54
CA ASN A 96 2.97 -16.40 -19.06
C ASN A 96 3.41 -17.22 -20.29
N ARG A 97 4.52 -16.86 -20.92
CA ARG A 97 5.11 -17.62 -22.04
C ARG A 97 5.85 -18.87 -21.56
N ASP A 98 6.08 -19.80 -22.47
CA ASP A 98 6.88 -21.01 -22.19
C ASP A 98 8.37 -20.67 -22.13
N LEU A 99 8.82 -20.25 -20.96
CA LEU A 99 10.21 -19.91 -20.70
C LEU A 99 10.93 -21.06 -19.98
N LYS A 100 12.11 -21.42 -20.46
CA LYS A 100 12.99 -22.35 -19.74
C LYS A 100 13.38 -21.74 -18.39
N GLY A 101 13.17 -22.49 -17.30
CA GLY A 101 13.48 -22.00 -15.94
C GLY A 101 12.47 -21.01 -15.36
N ARG A 102 11.28 -20.90 -15.92
CA ARG A 102 10.20 -19.99 -15.47
C ARG A 102 10.00 -19.97 -13.95
N SER A 103 9.91 -21.15 -13.33
CA SER A 103 9.70 -21.24 -11.87
C SER A 103 10.84 -20.62 -11.07
N PHE A 104 12.08 -20.70 -11.57
CA PHE A 104 13.24 -20.06 -10.93
C PHE A 104 13.15 -18.53 -11.00
N TYR A 105 12.82 -17.96 -12.16
CA TYR A 105 12.62 -16.50 -12.28
C TYR A 105 11.46 -16.00 -11.43
N GLN A 106 10.35 -16.73 -11.41
CA GLN A 106 9.21 -16.41 -10.55
C GLN A 106 9.61 -16.41 -9.06
N ALA A 107 10.39 -17.41 -8.62
CA ALA A 107 10.87 -17.50 -7.25
C ALA A 107 11.78 -16.32 -6.88
N ILE A 108 12.70 -15.92 -7.77
CA ILE A 108 13.58 -14.76 -7.54
C ILE A 108 12.78 -13.46 -7.44
N ILE A 109 11.86 -13.21 -8.38
CA ILE A 109 11.07 -11.96 -8.40
C ILE A 109 10.12 -11.90 -7.21
N PHE A 110 9.62 -13.05 -6.74
CA PHE A 110 8.70 -13.14 -5.62
C PHE A 110 9.42 -13.14 -4.26
N SER A 111 10.72 -13.48 -4.21
CA SER A 111 11.48 -13.64 -2.96
C SER A 111 11.48 -12.40 -2.03
N PRO A 112 11.49 -11.14 -2.53
CA PRO A 112 11.44 -9.96 -1.64
C PRO A 112 10.19 -9.91 -0.77
N THR A 113 9.09 -10.48 -1.24
CA THR A 113 7.80 -10.50 -0.52
C THR A 113 7.87 -11.28 0.81
N PHE A 114 8.77 -12.26 0.93
CA PHE A 114 8.97 -13.03 2.17
C PHE A 114 9.95 -12.38 3.15
N THR A 115 10.67 -11.35 2.69
CA THR A 115 11.66 -10.67 3.53
C THR A 115 10.96 -9.62 4.39
N THR A 116 11.37 -9.48 5.65
CA THR A 116 10.81 -8.45 6.53
C THR A 116 11.11 -7.06 5.99
N SER A 117 10.15 -6.15 6.06
CA SER A 117 10.30 -4.75 5.60
C SER A 117 11.51 -4.06 6.23
N VAL A 118 11.83 -4.41 7.48
CA VAL A 118 12.99 -3.89 8.22
C VAL A 118 14.30 -4.29 7.54
N ALA A 119 14.46 -5.59 7.25
CA ALA A 119 15.66 -6.10 6.60
C ALA A 119 15.83 -5.51 5.19
N VAL A 120 14.74 -5.45 4.42
CA VAL A 120 14.72 -4.81 3.11
C VAL A 120 15.20 -3.35 3.20
N ALA A 121 14.61 -2.58 4.11
CA ALA A 121 14.97 -1.16 4.24
C ALA A 121 16.43 -0.96 4.64
N MET A 122 16.98 -1.81 5.53
CA MET A 122 18.40 -1.75 5.91
C MET A 122 19.34 -2.09 4.75
N VAL A 123 19.03 -3.12 3.96
CA VAL A 123 19.81 -3.50 2.77
C VAL A 123 19.78 -2.39 1.73
N TRP A 124 18.59 -1.84 1.44
CA TRP A 124 18.46 -0.74 0.50
C TRP A 124 19.13 0.55 0.99
N ARG A 125 19.11 0.83 2.30
CA ARG A 125 19.84 1.95 2.89
C ARG A 125 21.33 1.82 2.62
N TRP A 126 21.90 0.62 2.78
CA TRP A 126 23.30 0.35 2.42
C TRP A 126 23.56 0.46 0.91
N ILE A 127 22.67 -0.08 0.05
CA ILE A 127 22.80 0.01 -1.41
C ILE A 127 22.83 1.47 -1.87
N LEU A 128 21.98 2.32 -1.30
CA LEU A 128 21.78 3.72 -1.69
C LEU A 128 22.76 4.68 -1.02
N GLU A 129 23.63 4.19 -0.14
CA GLU A 129 24.62 5.02 0.57
C GLU A 129 25.60 5.66 -0.43
N PRO A 130 25.77 7.02 -0.42
CA PRO A 130 26.54 7.73 -1.44
C PRO A 130 28.04 7.49 -1.35
N ASP A 131 28.59 7.15 -0.17
CA ASP A 131 30.05 7.05 0.01
C ASP A 131 30.61 5.66 -0.23
N TYR A 132 29.91 4.62 0.22
CA TYR A 132 30.37 3.22 0.17
C TYR A 132 29.30 2.22 -0.31
N GLY A 133 28.12 2.73 -0.73
CA GLY A 133 27.00 1.91 -1.17
C GLY A 133 27.26 1.17 -2.49
N LEU A 134 26.54 0.06 -2.66
CA LEU A 134 26.68 -0.78 -3.85
C LEU A 134 26.33 0.00 -5.14
N LEU A 135 25.33 0.87 -5.11
CA LEU A 135 24.96 1.70 -6.26
C LEU A 135 26.10 2.58 -6.73
N ARG A 136 26.88 3.17 -5.81
CA ARG A 136 28.09 3.94 -6.15
C ARG A 136 29.14 3.10 -6.88
N VAL A 137 29.36 1.86 -6.43
CA VAL A 137 30.33 0.96 -7.07
C VAL A 137 29.98 0.72 -8.53
N PHE A 138 28.69 0.56 -8.85
CA PHE A 138 28.21 0.40 -10.22
C PHE A 138 28.24 1.69 -11.04
N MET A 139 28.01 2.85 -10.45
CA MET A 139 27.95 4.15 -11.17
C MET A 139 29.35 4.73 -11.44
N ARG A 140 30.35 4.40 -10.61
CA ARG A 140 31.72 4.93 -10.69
C ARG A 140 32.39 4.68 -12.05
N PRO A 141 32.34 3.49 -12.68
CA PRO A 141 32.96 3.23 -13.97
C PRO A 141 32.41 4.11 -15.10
N PHE A 142 31.16 4.60 -14.96
CA PHE A 142 30.51 5.46 -15.95
C PHE A 142 30.73 6.96 -15.70
N GLY A 143 31.56 7.33 -14.72
CA GLY A 143 31.83 8.71 -14.36
C GLY A 143 30.63 9.45 -13.73
N ILE A 144 29.59 8.72 -13.27
CA ILE A 144 28.41 9.32 -12.67
C ILE A 144 28.71 9.68 -11.21
N ALA A 145 28.49 10.94 -10.84
CA ALA A 145 28.66 11.41 -9.47
C ALA A 145 27.70 10.67 -8.51
N PRO A 146 28.13 10.41 -7.27
CA PRO A 146 27.27 9.78 -6.28
C PRO A 146 26.06 10.65 -5.98
N ILE A 147 24.88 10.03 -6.01
CA ILE A 147 23.63 10.70 -5.66
C ILE A 147 23.30 10.36 -4.21
N ASN A 148 23.09 11.38 -3.39
CA ASN A 148 22.58 11.18 -2.04
C ASN A 148 21.08 10.93 -2.11
N TRP A 149 20.70 9.66 -2.12
CA TRP A 149 19.30 9.25 -2.21
C TRP A 149 18.52 9.43 -0.90
N ILE A 150 19.19 9.31 0.22
CA ILE A 150 18.51 9.22 1.53
C ILE A 150 18.39 10.61 2.15
N GLU A 151 19.46 11.41 2.11
CA GLU A 151 19.53 12.72 2.77
C GLU A 151 19.28 13.89 1.82
N SER A 152 18.68 13.63 0.66
CA SER A 152 18.32 14.67 -0.32
C SER A 152 16.85 15.02 -0.24
N THR A 153 16.54 16.31 -0.24
CA THR A 153 15.16 16.80 -0.29
C THR A 153 14.42 16.45 -1.58
N THR A 154 15.14 16.10 -2.64
CA THR A 154 14.58 15.76 -3.95
C THR A 154 14.52 14.27 -4.22
N HIS A 155 15.45 13.48 -3.64
CA HIS A 155 15.60 12.06 -3.96
C HIS A 155 15.06 11.11 -2.88
N SER A 156 14.84 11.58 -1.65
CA SER A 156 14.40 10.71 -0.54
C SER A 156 13.04 10.05 -0.78
N LEU A 157 12.05 10.79 -1.28
CA LEU A 157 10.73 10.21 -1.61
C LEU A 157 10.79 9.25 -2.80
N PRO A 158 11.46 9.59 -3.93
CA PRO A 158 11.74 8.63 -5.01
C PRO A 158 12.44 7.36 -4.55
N ALA A 159 13.43 7.43 -3.64
CA ALA A 159 14.10 6.27 -3.10
C ALA A 159 13.11 5.32 -2.39
N VAL A 160 12.24 5.86 -1.53
CA VAL A 160 11.18 5.10 -0.86
C VAL A 160 10.24 4.46 -1.89
N ILE A 161 9.83 5.19 -2.92
CA ILE A 161 8.93 4.69 -3.96
C ILE A 161 9.57 3.49 -4.69
N ILE A 162 10.85 3.59 -5.09
CA ILE A 162 11.58 2.51 -5.76
C ILE A 162 11.61 1.25 -4.91
N VAL A 163 11.94 1.38 -3.62
CA VAL A 163 12.01 0.24 -2.69
C VAL A 163 10.64 -0.42 -2.52
N LEU A 164 9.58 0.37 -2.35
CA LEU A 164 8.21 -0.15 -2.22
C LEU A 164 7.74 -0.89 -3.47
N ILE A 165 8.05 -0.37 -4.66
CA ILE A 165 7.77 -1.04 -5.93
C ILE A 165 8.52 -2.37 -5.98
N TRP A 166 9.82 -2.37 -5.73
CA TRP A 166 10.67 -3.57 -5.80
C TRP A 166 10.17 -4.69 -4.88
N VAL A 167 9.73 -4.36 -3.66
CA VAL A 167 9.16 -5.35 -2.72
C VAL A 167 7.85 -5.92 -3.24
N GLY A 168 7.01 -5.09 -3.85
CA GLY A 168 5.63 -5.47 -4.18
C GLY A 168 5.42 -6.09 -5.56
N ILE A 169 6.35 -5.90 -6.51
CA ILE A 169 6.16 -6.36 -7.91
C ILE A 169 5.97 -7.87 -8.02
N GLY A 170 6.66 -8.65 -7.19
CA GLY A 170 6.59 -10.11 -7.24
C GLY A 170 5.22 -10.64 -6.86
N TYR A 171 4.62 -10.09 -5.81
CA TYR A 171 3.27 -10.45 -5.39
C TYR A 171 2.23 -10.12 -6.47
N ASP A 172 2.24 -8.90 -6.98
CA ASP A 172 1.28 -8.47 -7.99
C ASP A 172 1.48 -9.25 -9.31
N MET A 173 2.74 -9.58 -9.69
CA MET A 173 3.04 -10.43 -10.85
C MET A 173 2.38 -11.81 -10.73
N VAL A 174 2.47 -12.45 -9.57
CA VAL A 174 1.87 -13.79 -9.37
C VAL A 174 0.35 -13.73 -9.45
N ILE A 175 -0.27 -12.68 -8.91
CA ILE A 175 -1.72 -12.49 -8.99
C ILE A 175 -2.16 -12.21 -10.43
N PHE A 176 -1.44 -11.35 -11.18
CA PHE A 176 -1.70 -11.16 -12.61
C PHE A 176 -1.53 -12.43 -13.41
N LEU A 177 -0.50 -13.23 -13.11
CA LEU A 177 -0.27 -14.51 -13.78
C LEU A 177 -1.41 -15.51 -13.53
N ALA A 178 -1.96 -15.53 -12.32
CA ALA A 178 -3.15 -16.32 -12.03
C ALA A 178 -4.37 -15.81 -12.81
N GLY A 179 -4.54 -14.50 -12.91
CA GLY A 179 -5.59 -13.87 -13.74
C GLY A 179 -5.46 -14.22 -15.22
N LEU A 180 -4.23 -14.15 -15.78
CA LEU A 180 -3.97 -14.52 -17.17
C LEU A 180 -4.32 -15.97 -17.47
N LYS A 181 -4.05 -16.89 -16.55
CA LYS A 181 -4.37 -18.31 -16.71
C LYS A 181 -5.85 -18.63 -16.63
N ASN A 182 -6.66 -17.74 -16.09
CA ASN A 182 -8.11 -17.89 -16.02
C ASN A 182 -8.82 -17.41 -17.30
N ILE A 183 -8.11 -16.78 -18.23
CA ILE A 183 -8.66 -16.39 -19.52
C ILE A 183 -8.77 -17.63 -20.40
N PRO A 184 -9.98 -17.97 -20.92
CA PRO A 184 -10.16 -19.12 -21.79
C PRO A 184 -9.28 -19.03 -23.05
N PRO A 185 -8.51 -20.07 -23.40
CA PRO A 185 -7.62 -20.05 -24.56
C PRO A 185 -8.41 -19.88 -25.88
N GLU A 186 -9.67 -20.32 -25.92
CA GLU A 186 -10.55 -20.22 -27.09
C GLU A 186 -10.73 -18.76 -27.55
N LEU A 187 -10.63 -17.79 -26.65
CA LEU A 187 -10.73 -16.37 -26.99
C LEU A 187 -9.49 -15.89 -27.76
N TYR A 188 -8.32 -16.43 -27.46
CA TYR A 188 -7.10 -16.14 -28.20
C TYR A 188 -7.10 -16.84 -29.57
N ASP A 189 -7.61 -18.08 -29.64
CA ASP A 189 -7.75 -18.82 -30.90
C ASP A 189 -8.73 -18.13 -31.84
N ALA A 190 -9.85 -17.62 -31.33
CA ALA A 190 -10.80 -16.83 -32.11
C ALA A 190 -10.15 -15.54 -32.64
N GLY A 191 -9.40 -14.84 -31.79
CA GLY A 191 -8.65 -13.63 -32.20
C GLY A 191 -7.62 -13.94 -33.32
N LEU A 192 -6.96 -15.09 -33.28
CA LEU A 192 -6.05 -15.51 -34.35
C LEU A 192 -6.78 -15.72 -35.67
N VAL A 193 -7.97 -16.33 -35.64
CA VAL A 193 -8.80 -16.54 -36.84
C VAL A 193 -9.26 -15.21 -37.41
N ASP A 194 -9.61 -14.24 -36.55
CA ASP A 194 -10.01 -12.87 -36.92
C ASP A 194 -8.83 -11.99 -37.39
N GLY A 195 -7.59 -12.49 -37.30
CA GLY A 195 -6.37 -11.80 -37.74
C GLY A 195 -5.95 -10.64 -36.84
N VAL A 196 -6.31 -10.65 -35.55
CA VAL A 196 -5.89 -9.61 -34.59
C VAL A 196 -4.37 -9.69 -34.35
N ASN A 197 -3.72 -8.50 -34.32
CA ASN A 197 -2.32 -8.43 -33.95
C ASN A 197 -2.12 -8.49 -32.41
N PRO A 198 -0.87 -8.76 -31.91
CA PRO A 198 -0.65 -8.89 -30.46
C PRO A 198 -1.06 -7.68 -29.61
N LEU A 199 -1.01 -6.47 -30.16
CA LEU A 199 -1.45 -5.27 -29.45
C LEU A 199 -2.98 -5.20 -29.35
N GLN A 200 -3.67 -5.57 -30.41
CA GLN A 200 -5.13 -5.67 -30.45
C GLN A 200 -5.63 -6.78 -29.51
N GLU A 201 -4.97 -7.93 -29.51
CA GLU A 201 -5.21 -9.03 -28.58
C GLU A 201 -5.08 -8.56 -27.11
N PHE A 202 -4.00 -7.85 -26.80
CA PHE A 202 -3.80 -7.30 -25.46
C PHE A 202 -4.91 -6.31 -25.06
N ILE A 203 -5.25 -5.35 -25.95
CA ILE A 203 -6.21 -4.28 -25.63
C ILE A 203 -7.65 -4.79 -25.58
N HIS A 204 -8.04 -5.73 -26.45
CA HIS A 204 -9.44 -6.14 -26.60
C HIS A 204 -9.78 -7.45 -25.90
N ILE A 205 -8.79 -8.33 -25.62
CA ILE A 205 -9.02 -9.61 -24.96
C ILE A 205 -8.36 -9.60 -23.57
N THR A 206 -7.04 -9.47 -23.52
CA THR A 206 -6.27 -9.67 -22.28
C THR A 206 -6.59 -8.63 -21.22
N PHE A 207 -6.46 -7.35 -21.54
CA PHE A 207 -6.62 -6.26 -20.58
C PHE A 207 -8.05 -6.13 -20.03
N PRO A 208 -9.12 -6.23 -20.84
CA PRO A 208 -10.50 -6.24 -20.33
C PRO A 208 -10.79 -7.43 -19.40
N LEU A 209 -10.34 -8.63 -19.74
CA LEU A 209 -10.55 -9.82 -18.92
C LEU A 209 -9.69 -9.87 -17.67
N LEU A 210 -8.57 -9.12 -17.62
CA LEU A 210 -7.78 -8.89 -16.42
C LEU A 210 -8.34 -7.77 -15.53
N SER A 211 -9.39 -7.07 -15.95
CA SER A 211 -9.92 -5.93 -15.18
C SER A 211 -10.32 -6.27 -13.74
N PRO A 212 -10.89 -7.45 -13.38
CA PRO A 212 -11.14 -7.82 -11.99
C PRO A 212 -9.85 -7.94 -11.16
N THR A 213 -8.82 -8.55 -11.75
CA THR A 213 -7.50 -8.71 -11.12
C THR A 213 -6.83 -7.35 -10.92
N THR A 214 -6.85 -6.50 -11.95
CA THR A 214 -6.30 -5.13 -11.89
C THR A 214 -7.02 -4.30 -10.83
N PHE A 215 -8.32 -4.41 -10.74
CA PHE A 215 -9.13 -3.74 -9.72
C PHE A 215 -8.75 -4.18 -8.30
N PHE A 216 -8.67 -5.49 -8.06
CA PHE A 216 -8.25 -6.04 -6.78
C PHE A 216 -6.86 -5.53 -6.37
N LEU A 217 -5.88 -5.59 -7.28
CA LEU A 217 -4.51 -5.13 -7.03
C LEU A 217 -4.43 -3.61 -6.85
N THR A 218 -5.29 -2.85 -7.50
CA THR A 218 -5.38 -1.39 -7.32
C THR A 218 -5.85 -1.05 -5.91
N ILE A 219 -6.94 -1.67 -5.43
CA ILE A 219 -7.46 -1.44 -4.07
C ILE A 219 -6.42 -1.81 -3.02
N THR A 220 -5.92 -3.05 -3.08
CA THR A 220 -4.96 -3.56 -2.11
C THR A 220 -3.64 -2.78 -2.16
N GLY A 221 -3.24 -2.35 -3.35
CA GLY A 221 -2.07 -1.51 -3.57
C GLY A 221 -2.18 -0.14 -2.90
N PHE A 222 -3.30 0.57 -3.06
CA PHE A 222 -3.53 1.85 -2.38
C PHE A 222 -3.57 1.70 -0.86
N ILE A 223 -4.28 0.68 -0.34
CA ILE A 223 -4.32 0.41 1.09
C ILE A 223 -2.91 0.16 1.63
N SER A 224 -2.11 -0.66 0.96
CA SER A 224 -0.74 -0.97 1.36
C SER A 224 0.18 0.25 1.30
N ALA A 225 0.10 1.05 0.23
CA ALA A 225 0.91 2.25 0.08
C ALA A 225 0.60 3.31 1.16
N LEU A 226 -0.69 3.56 1.45
CA LEU A 226 -1.14 4.50 2.47
C LEU A 226 -0.76 4.07 3.89
N LYS A 227 -0.56 2.76 4.13
CA LYS A 227 -0.14 2.18 5.41
C LYS A 227 1.36 1.90 5.50
N SER A 228 2.14 2.29 4.49
CA SER A 228 3.57 2.02 4.43
C SER A 228 4.32 2.84 5.47
N PHE A 229 4.72 2.19 6.56
CA PHE A 229 5.42 2.80 7.70
C PHE A 229 6.88 2.34 7.78
N ASP A 230 7.11 1.00 7.80
CA ASP A 230 8.39 0.40 8.16
C ASP A 230 9.54 0.86 7.26
N ILE A 231 9.33 0.81 5.93
CA ILE A 231 10.36 1.17 4.96
C ILE A 231 10.70 2.66 5.10
N ILE A 232 9.73 3.54 5.27
CA ILE A 232 9.96 4.98 5.43
C ILE A 232 10.71 5.26 6.71
N SER A 233 10.27 4.66 7.81
CA SER A 233 10.86 4.85 9.14
C SER A 233 12.34 4.44 9.19
N ILE A 234 12.73 3.37 8.49
CA ILE A 234 14.08 2.82 8.54
C ILE A 234 14.96 3.40 7.45
N LEU A 235 14.46 3.54 6.23
CA LEU A 235 15.25 4.01 5.10
C LEU A 235 15.62 5.48 5.24
N THR A 236 14.65 6.36 5.50
CA THR A 236 14.81 7.81 5.50
C THR A 236 14.45 8.48 6.83
N GLY A 237 13.67 7.80 7.70
CA GLY A 237 13.10 8.42 8.90
C GLY A 237 12.16 9.58 8.60
N GLY A 238 11.58 9.63 7.39
CA GLY A 238 10.73 10.73 6.93
C GLY A 238 11.48 11.96 6.44
N GLY A 239 12.84 11.98 6.55
CA GLY A 239 13.70 13.12 6.25
C GLY A 239 14.22 13.19 4.82
N PRO A 240 15.05 14.20 4.54
CA PRO A 240 15.25 15.40 5.37
C PRO A 240 14.04 16.35 5.31
N LEU A 241 13.84 17.17 6.33
CA LEU A 241 12.79 18.22 6.38
C LEU A 241 11.37 17.73 6.02
N ASN A 242 11.01 16.50 6.41
CA ASN A 242 9.74 15.83 6.07
C ASN A 242 9.51 15.57 4.57
N THR A 243 10.53 15.63 3.71
CA THR A 243 10.36 15.46 2.26
C THR A 243 9.99 14.05 1.82
N SER A 244 10.30 13.04 2.64
CA SER A 244 9.82 11.66 2.46
C SER A 244 8.84 11.20 3.55
N ASN A 245 8.45 12.12 4.45
CA ASN A 245 7.50 11.81 5.51
C ASN A 245 6.08 11.66 4.92
N VAL A 246 5.32 10.71 5.43
CA VAL A 246 3.96 10.40 5.01
C VAL A 246 3.02 10.36 6.22
N LEU A 247 1.70 10.42 5.98
CA LEU A 247 0.69 10.53 7.04
C LEU A 247 0.83 9.47 8.13
N VAL A 248 1.07 8.21 7.77
CA VAL A 248 1.20 7.13 8.76
C VAL A 248 2.46 7.27 9.62
N HIS A 249 3.57 7.71 9.04
CA HIS A 249 4.81 7.95 9.77
C HIS A 249 4.71 9.22 10.64
N PHE A 250 4.13 10.29 10.12
CA PHE A 250 3.84 11.52 10.86
C PHE A 250 2.88 11.29 12.04
N LEU A 251 1.87 10.42 11.86
CA LEU A 251 1.00 9.95 12.93
C LEU A 251 1.81 9.26 14.04
N TYR A 252 2.69 8.34 13.66
CA TYR A 252 3.56 7.63 14.62
C TYR A 252 4.46 8.59 15.40
N GLU A 253 5.09 9.55 14.74
CA GLU A 253 5.92 10.56 15.41
C GLU A 253 5.11 11.39 16.43
N ASN A 254 3.91 11.84 16.04
CA ASN A 254 3.05 12.59 16.96
C ASN A 254 2.57 11.75 18.14
N ALA A 255 2.24 10.45 17.90
CA ALA A 255 1.77 9.57 18.96
C ALA A 255 2.86 9.19 19.96
N PHE A 256 4.04 8.75 19.46
CA PHE A 256 5.03 8.01 20.25
C PHE A 256 6.34 8.75 20.48
N ARG A 257 6.70 9.74 19.63
CA ARG A 257 7.89 10.59 19.85
C ARG A 257 7.54 11.88 20.56
N TRP A 258 6.44 12.52 20.14
CA TRP A 258 6.04 13.84 20.69
C TRP A 258 4.89 13.76 21.69
N PHE A 259 4.38 12.56 21.93
CA PHE A 259 3.31 12.28 22.90
C PHE A 259 2.06 13.16 22.72
N LYS A 260 1.75 13.59 21.49
CA LYS A 260 0.55 14.35 21.13
C LYS A 260 -0.59 13.39 20.76
N THR A 261 -0.99 12.50 21.67
CA THR A 261 -1.90 11.39 21.38
C THR A 261 -3.25 11.83 20.85
N GLY A 262 -3.82 12.90 21.38
CA GLY A 262 -5.08 13.45 20.86
C GLY A 262 -4.99 13.89 19.40
N TYR A 263 -3.91 14.60 19.05
CA TYR A 263 -3.62 15.02 17.67
C TYR A 263 -3.35 13.80 16.76
N ALA A 264 -2.56 12.85 17.22
CA ALA A 264 -2.29 11.61 16.49
C ALA A 264 -3.56 10.79 16.24
N SER A 265 -4.49 10.79 17.20
CA SER A 265 -5.81 10.15 17.03
C SER A 265 -6.65 10.86 15.95
N ALA A 266 -6.58 12.19 15.85
CA ALA A 266 -7.23 12.91 14.76
C ALA A 266 -6.60 12.58 13.38
N LEU A 267 -5.25 12.46 13.31
CA LEU A 267 -4.55 11.99 12.10
C LEU A 267 -4.94 10.56 11.71
N ALA A 268 -5.06 9.66 12.69
CA ALA A 268 -5.48 8.27 12.44
C ALA A 268 -6.88 8.20 11.84
N LEU A 269 -7.81 8.98 12.36
CA LEU A 269 -9.17 9.06 11.82
C LEU A 269 -9.20 9.66 10.42
N LEU A 270 -8.42 10.70 10.17
CA LEU A 270 -8.30 11.26 8.83
C LEU A 270 -7.77 10.20 7.84
N LEU A 271 -6.70 9.49 8.20
CA LEU A 271 -6.15 8.42 7.36
C LEU A 271 -7.18 7.32 7.11
N PHE A 272 -7.94 6.93 8.12
CA PHE A 272 -9.04 5.97 7.98
C PHE A 272 -10.11 6.48 7.00
N VAL A 273 -10.55 7.73 7.12
CA VAL A 273 -11.53 8.35 6.21
C VAL A 273 -10.97 8.42 4.78
N VAL A 274 -9.71 8.77 4.60
CA VAL A 274 -9.04 8.81 3.28
C VAL A 274 -9.04 7.42 2.64
N ILE A 275 -8.59 6.39 3.36
CA ILE A 275 -8.56 5.00 2.85
C ILE A 275 -9.98 4.55 2.49
N MET A 276 -10.96 4.78 3.37
CA MET A 276 -12.35 4.40 3.13
C MET A 276 -12.93 5.13 1.91
N THR A 277 -12.66 6.43 1.77
CA THR A 277 -13.14 7.23 0.63
C THR A 277 -12.55 6.73 -0.68
N ILE A 278 -11.23 6.50 -0.74
CA ILE A 278 -10.55 5.95 -1.93
C ILE A 278 -11.16 4.59 -2.29
N THR A 279 -11.33 3.69 -1.32
CA THR A 279 -11.90 2.35 -1.53
C THR A 279 -13.35 2.42 -2.04
N LEU A 280 -14.17 3.31 -1.48
CA LEU A 280 -15.56 3.50 -1.93
C LEU A 280 -15.63 4.08 -3.35
N ILE A 281 -14.76 5.04 -3.68
CA ILE A 281 -14.67 5.60 -5.03
C ILE A 281 -14.26 4.50 -6.02
N GLN A 282 -13.21 3.75 -5.71
CA GLN A 282 -12.76 2.64 -6.55
C GLN A 282 -13.86 1.60 -6.77
N ASN A 283 -14.57 1.20 -5.71
CA ASN A 283 -15.67 0.24 -5.81
C ASN A 283 -16.86 0.77 -6.64
N ARG A 284 -17.13 2.08 -6.61
CA ARG A 284 -18.15 2.68 -7.50
C ARG A 284 -17.69 2.72 -8.95
N LEU A 285 -16.44 3.08 -9.19
CA LEU A 285 -15.88 3.16 -10.53
C LEU A 285 -15.73 1.77 -11.17
N SER A 286 -15.45 0.70 -10.40
CA SER A 286 -15.28 -0.66 -10.91
C SER A 286 -16.50 -1.16 -11.71
N LYS A 287 -17.70 -0.78 -11.28
CA LYS A 287 -18.95 -1.15 -11.97
C LYS A 287 -19.02 -0.72 -13.44
N ARG A 288 -18.14 0.18 -13.88
CA ARG A 288 -18.13 0.72 -15.25
C ARG A 288 -17.09 0.08 -16.16
N TRP A 289 -16.03 -0.53 -15.61
CA TRP A 289 -14.90 -1.01 -16.40
C TRP A 289 -14.43 -2.43 -16.04
N VAL A 290 -14.93 -3.00 -14.94
CA VAL A 290 -14.60 -4.38 -14.58
C VAL A 290 -15.58 -5.32 -15.29
N HIS A 291 -15.04 -6.28 -16.04
CA HIS A 291 -15.76 -7.31 -16.78
C HIS A 291 -15.54 -8.65 -16.05
N TYR A 292 -16.67 -9.23 -15.58
CA TYR A 292 -16.67 -10.54 -14.90
C TYR A 292 -17.03 -11.64 -15.87
#